data_b329b32ceba9bad96f56e978e139f6fb
#
_entry.id   b329b32ceba9bad96f56e978e139f6fb
#
_cell.length_a   1.000
_cell.length_b   1.000
_cell.length_c   1.000
_cell.angle_alpha   90.00
_cell.angle_beta   90.00
_cell.angle_gamma   90.00
#
_symmetry.space_group_name_H-M   'P 1'
#
loop_
_entity.id
_entity.type
_entity.pdbx_description
1 polymer ?
#
loop_
_entity_poly.entity_id
_entity_poly.type
_entity_poly.pdbx_seq_one_letter_code
_entity_poly.pdbx_strand_id
1 'polypeptide(L)' 'MGNPDQKERFQFEQALERLSEVLKELESDDVPLDKAIELYEEGMKLSKLCSKKLEEAELRIEQVTRKENE' A
#
# COMPACT_ATOMS: atom_id res chain seq x y z
N MET A 1 19.15 -3.22 16.32
CA MET A 1 18.77 -1.97 15.68
C MET A 1 18.24 -2.23 14.28
N GLY A 2 17.02 -1.82 14.04
CA GLY A 2 16.41 -2.01 12.73
C GLY A 2 16.97 -1.07 11.68
N ASN A 3 17.19 -1.60 10.51
CA ASN A 3 17.52 -0.83 9.34
C ASN A 3 16.30 0.01 8.95
N PRO A 4 16.44 1.32 8.59
CA PRO A 4 15.30 2.12 8.13
C PRO A 4 14.50 1.46 7.02
N ASP A 5 15.17 0.74 6.11
CA ASP A 5 14.52 0.03 5.01
C ASP A 5 13.59 -1.07 5.51
N GLN A 6 13.98 -1.76 6.60
CA GLN A 6 13.16 -2.81 7.17
C GLN A 6 11.91 -2.24 7.83
N LYS A 7 12.03 -1.08 8.48
CA LYS A 7 10.90 -0.41 9.11
C LYS A 7 9.88 0.05 8.09
N GLU A 8 10.34 0.64 7.00
CA GLU A 8 9.47 1.09 5.91
C GLU A 8 8.77 -0.09 5.24
N ARG A 9 9.50 -1.18 5.03
CA ARG A 9 8.96 -2.40 4.47
C ARG A 9 7.87 -2.98 5.35
N PHE A 10 8.09 -3.00 6.65
CA PHE A 10 7.12 -3.48 7.62
C PHE A 10 5.84 -2.66 7.57
N GLN A 11 5.97 -1.33 7.52
CA GLN A 11 4.82 -0.43 7.41
C GLN A 11 4.05 -0.66 6.11
N PHE A 12 4.77 -0.87 5.02
CA PHE A 12 4.16 -1.15 3.72
C PHE A 12 3.39 -2.47 3.75
N GLU A 13 3.98 -3.50 4.33
CA GLU A 13 3.34 -4.80 4.45
C GLU A 13 2.08 -4.74 5.30
N GLN A 14 2.11 -3.98 6.39
CA GLN A 14 0.94 -3.78 7.23
C GLN A 14 -0.17 -3.03 6.49
N ALA A 15 0.20 -2.03 5.70
CA ALA A 15 -0.76 -1.28 4.91
C ALA A 15 -1.44 -2.18 3.87
N LEU A 16 -0.68 -3.03 3.21
CA LEU A 16 -1.22 -4.00 2.24
C LEU A 16 -2.16 -4.99 2.91
N GLU A 17 -1.78 -5.47 4.07
CA GLU A 17 -2.59 -6.41 4.84
C GLU A 17 -3.91 -5.78 5.23
N ARG A 18 -3.88 -4.54 5.73
CA ARG A 18 -5.09 -3.82 6.10
C ARG A 18 -5.95 -3.53 4.88
N LEU A 19 -5.34 -3.15 3.76
CA LEU A 19 -6.06 -2.90 2.52
C LEU A 19 -6.79 -4.17 2.06
N SER A 20 -6.14 -5.31 2.15
CA SER A 20 -6.75 -6.59 1.82
C SER A 20 -7.97 -6.87 2.68
N GLU A 21 -7.89 -6.60 3.99
CA GLU A 21 -9.00 -6.76 4.91
C GLU A 21 -10.17 -5.84 4.56
N VAL A 22 -9.85 -4.58 4.24
CA VAL A 22 -10.86 -3.59 3.86
C VAL A 22 -11.60 -4.05 2.61
N LEU A 23 -10.86 -4.55 1.62
CA LEU A 23 -11.46 -5.03 0.38
C LEU A 23 -12.36 -6.23 0.62
N LYS A 24 -11.95 -7.15 1.50
CA LYS A 24 -12.77 -8.29 1.86
C LYS A 24 -14.07 -7.87 2.53
N GLU A 25 -13.99 -6.90 3.43
CA GLU A 25 -15.18 -6.38 4.09
C GLU A 25 -16.11 -5.69 3.11
N LEU A 26 -15.55 -4.94 2.14
CA LEU A 26 -16.36 -4.26 1.12
C LEU A 26 -17.06 -5.25 0.19
N GLU A 27 -16.46 -6.41 -0.03
CA GLU A 27 -17.06 -7.46 -0.86
C GLU A 27 -18.22 -8.16 -0.16
N SER A 28 -18.35 -8.01 1.15
CA SER A 28 -19.42 -8.62 1.91
C SER A 28 -20.77 -7.96 1.59
N ASP A 29 -21.80 -8.76 1.41
CA ASP A 29 -23.14 -8.27 1.09
C ASP A 29 -23.85 -7.66 2.30
N ASP A 30 -23.34 -7.89 3.49
CA ASP A 30 -24.00 -7.51 4.75
C ASP A 30 -23.50 -6.18 5.31
N VAL A 31 -22.67 -5.43 4.59
CA VAL A 31 -22.08 -4.19 5.09
C VAL A 31 -23.08 -3.03 4.93
N PRO A 32 -23.44 -2.34 6.02
CA PRO A 32 -24.27 -1.14 5.91
C PRO A 32 -23.59 -0.05 5.09
N LEU A 33 -24.38 0.79 4.45
CA LEU A 33 -23.86 1.83 3.56
C LEU A 33 -22.87 2.76 4.25
N ASP A 34 -23.18 3.19 5.48
CA ASP A 34 -22.29 4.07 6.24
C ASP A 34 -20.93 3.42 6.47
N LYS A 35 -20.95 2.14 6.81
CA LYS A 35 -19.72 1.38 7.04
C LYS A 35 -18.95 1.21 5.74
N ALA A 36 -19.65 0.95 4.65
CA ALA A 36 -19.01 0.80 3.34
C ALA A 36 -18.30 2.08 2.93
N ILE A 37 -18.87 3.24 3.20
CA ILE A 37 -18.23 4.53 2.89
C ILE A 37 -16.95 4.70 3.71
N GLU A 38 -17.01 4.40 5.00
CA GLU A 38 -15.83 4.48 5.87
C GLU A 38 -14.71 3.55 5.39
N LEU A 39 -15.07 2.32 5.02
CA LEU A 39 -14.10 1.35 4.51
C LEU A 39 -13.50 1.80 3.19
N TYR A 40 -14.32 2.37 2.32
CA TYR A 40 -13.86 2.89 1.04
C TYR A 40 -12.84 4.02 1.24
N GLU A 41 -13.15 4.95 2.15
CA GLU A 41 -12.23 6.05 2.45
C GLU A 41 -10.91 5.53 3.02
N GLU A 42 -10.96 4.57 3.92
CA GLU A 42 -9.77 3.95 4.46
C GLU A 42 -8.96 3.26 3.36
N GLY A 43 -9.66 2.52 2.49
CA GLY A 43 -9.02 1.87 1.35
C GLY A 43 -8.32 2.85 0.43
N MET A 44 -8.93 4.00 0.17
CA MET A 44 -8.33 5.05 -0.65
C MET A 44 -7.03 5.57 -0.05
N LYS A 45 -7.04 5.82 1.25
CA LYS A 45 -5.85 6.29 1.96
C LYS A 45 -4.72 5.27 1.90
N LEU A 46 -5.05 4.00 2.16
CA LEU A 46 -4.09 2.91 2.12
C LEU A 46 -3.54 2.70 0.71
N SER A 47 -4.41 2.80 -0.29
CA SER A 47 -4.02 2.66 -1.68
C SER A 47 -3.03 3.74 -2.09
N LYS A 48 -3.25 4.98 -1.68
CA LYS A 48 -2.33 6.09 -1.96
C LYS A 48 -0.97 5.85 -1.31
N LEU A 49 -0.98 5.37 -0.07
CA LEU A 49 0.26 5.07 0.65
C LEU A 49 1.05 3.97 -0.08
N CYS A 50 0.37 2.91 -0.49
CA CYS A 50 1.00 1.82 -1.21
C CYS A 50 1.52 2.26 -2.57
N SER A 51 0.75 3.06 -3.30
CA SER A 51 1.18 3.60 -4.61
C SER A 51 2.44 4.45 -4.48
N LYS A 52 2.49 5.27 -3.45
CA LYS A 52 3.66 6.11 -3.21
C LYS A 52 4.91 5.29 -2.99
N LYS A 53 4.79 4.22 -2.20
CA LYS A 53 5.92 3.33 -1.94
C LYS A 53 6.35 2.58 -3.18
N LEU A 54 5.40 2.16 -3.99
CA LEU A 54 5.69 1.48 -5.25
C LEU A 54 6.39 2.42 -6.25
N GLU A 55 5.95 3.68 -6.31
CA GLU A 55 6.60 4.67 -7.16
C GLU A 55 8.05 4.88 -6.76
N GLU A 56 8.31 4.98 -5.47
CA GLU A 56 9.67 5.14 -4.96
C GLU A 56 10.54 3.95 -5.36
N ALA A 57 10.00 2.74 -5.25
CA ALA A 57 10.70 1.52 -5.61
C ALA A 57 10.99 1.47 -7.11
N GLU A 58 10.01 1.86 -7.94
CA GLU A 58 10.18 1.90 -9.39
C GLU A 58 11.26 2.89 -9.80
N LEU A 59 11.30 4.06 -9.18
CA LEU A 59 12.32 5.06 -9.45
C LEU A 59 13.72 4.54 -9.12
N ARG A 60 13.86 3.83 -8.02
CA ARG A 60 15.12 3.24 -7.63
C ARG A 60 15.58 2.19 -8.64
N ILE A 61 14.64 1.37 -9.11
CA ILE A 61 14.95 0.34 -10.11
C ILE A 61 15.36 0.99 -11.42
N GLU A 62 14.66 2.03 -11.87
CA GLU A 62 15.02 2.76 -13.08
C GLU A 62 16.43 3.34 -13.01
N GLN A 63 16.77 3.95 -11.88
CA GLN A 63 18.09 4.54 -11.71
C GLN A 63 19.19 3.49 -11.82
N VAL A 64 18.99 2.35 -11.20
CA VAL A 64 19.97 1.25 -11.26
C VAL A 64 20.09 0.72 -12.68
N THR A 65 18.95 0.52 -13.34
CA THR A 65 18.92 0.00 -14.71
C THR A 65 19.62 0.95 -15.68
N ARG A 66 19.38 2.25 -15.54
CA ARG A 66 20.03 3.25 -16.39
C ARG A 66 21.54 3.23 -16.23
N LYS A 67 22.01 3.11 -15.01
CA LYS A 67 23.43 3.07 -14.72
C LYS A 67 24.10 1.84 -15.37
N GLU A 68 23.41 0.73 -15.36
CA GLU A 68 23.93 -0.50 -15.95
C GLU A 68 23.98 -0.44 -17.47
N ASN A 69 23.07 0.30 -18.07
CA ASN A 69 22.98 0.39 -19.54
C ASN A 69 23.94 1.42 -20.14
N GLU A 70 24.58 2.21 -19.34
CA GLU A 70 25.61 3.14 -19.79
C GLU A 70 26.98 2.45 -19.79
#